data_51d5155729ead9639109cd9e06841718
#
_entry.id   51d5155729ead9639109cd9e06841718
#
_cell.length_a   1.000
_cell.length_b   1.000
_cell.length_c   1.000
_cell.angle_alpha   90.00
_cell.angle_beta   90.00
_cell.angle_gamma   90.00
#
_symmetry.space_group_name_H-M   'P 1'
#
loop_
_entity.id
_entity.type
_entity.pdbx_description
1 polymer ?
#
loop_
_entity_poly.entity_id
_entity_poly.type
_entity_poly.pdbx_seq_one_letter_code
_entity_poly.pdbx_strand_id
1 'polypeptide(L)'
;MPFVSEGIFLAQVSNANFLSLTKIALRMKHRPVEGFSKKSKQQKIDWLVNEYLGGDTAYTEILRQYWNDDAALQKLHDEFSENTLSNFYMPYGIAPNFLIDGELLALPMAVEESSVVAAASKAAKFWLDKGGFKTTVINERKLGHTHFIYKGEGIKLQAFFNHHLRDKLFEDTADITKNMRARGGGILDIKLVDKTADLEGYYQLKASFDTRDSMGANFINSCLEQFGRTLVNEVTGDASFTEDEKKSLQVVMNILSNYTPDCIVRAEVSCKVEDLKDDSGISPEEFANKFKQAVTIAEIEPYRATTHNKGIMNGVDAVVIATGNDFRAVEACAHTYASRSGSYSSLTHCAIEDGVFRFWLDLPVSVGVVGGLTALHPLVRFSLALLGKPSATKLMSILAVSGLAQNFAALRSLVTTGIQKGHMKMHLMNILNQLGATDDEKDYFVNYFKDKTVSHHEVIAEFNRLKKESI
;
A
#
# COMPACT_ATOMS: atom_id res chain seq x y z
N MET A 1 57.17 31.64 14.37
CA MET A 1 56.40 30.86 15.37
C MET A 1 54.96 31.36 15.39
N PRO A 2 54.04 30.58 14.88
CA PRO A 2 52.92 30.09 15.59
C PRO A 2 52.40 28.74 15.02
N PHE A 3 52.63 27.65 15.70
CA PHE A 3 52.07 26.32 15.36
C PHE A 3 51.88 25.51 16.64
N VAL A 4 51.09 26.02 17.61
CA VAL A 4 50.75 25.26 18.82
C VAL A 4 49.28 25.35 19.22
N SER A 5 48.39 26.07 18.47
CA SER A 5 47.02 26.28 18.90
C SER A 5 45.95 25.31 18.30
N GLU A 6 46.23 24.64 17.22
CA GLU A 6 45.22 23.78 16.57
C GLU A 6 45.07 22.39 17.17
N GLY A 7 46.14 21.81 17.71
CA GLY A 7 46.11 20.50 18.33
C GLY A 7 45.36 20.43 19.67
N ILE A 8 45.35 21.54 20.43
CA ILE A 8 44.64 21.61 21.72
C ILE A 8 43.14 21.82 21.53
N PHE A 9 42.72 22.51 20.48
CA PHE A 9 41.30 22.74 20.17
C PHE A 9 40.59 21.48 19.69
N LEU A 10 41.22 20.67 18.84
CA LEU A 10 40.67 19.38 18.40
C LEU A 10 40.60 18.34 19.52
N ALA A 11 41.58 18.32 20.43
CA ALA A 11 41.52 17.43 21.58
C ALA A 11 40.46 17.85 22.62
N GLN A 12 40.20 19.15 22.78
CA GLN A 12 39.15 19.65 23.66
C GLN A 12 37.74 19.41 23.11
N VAL A 13 37.53 19.54 21.80
CA VAL A 13 36.24 19.21 21.15
C VAL A 13 35.95 17.71 21.20
N SER A 14 36.95 16.87 20.99
CA SER A 14 36.83 15.42 21.12
C SER A 14 36.49 14.98 22.59
N ASN A 15 37.16 15.56 23.58
CA ASN A 15 36.90 15.27 25.01
C ASN A 15 35.53 15.82 25.48
N ALA A 16 35.11 16.97 25.02
CA ALA A 16 33.79 17.52 25.36
C ALA A 16 32.64 16.67 24.78
N ASN A 17 32.77 16.20 23.55
CA ASN A 17 31.81 15.28 22.95
C ASN A 17 31.82 13.91 23.62
N PHE A 18 32.99 13.36 23.98
CA PHE A 18 33.08 12.09 24.69
C PHE A 18 32.49 12.18 26.10
N LEU A 19 32.76 13.25 26.83
CA LEU A 19 32.18 13.51 28.18
C LEU A 19 30.66 13.77 28.09
N SER A 20 30.16 14.41 27.04
CA SER A 20 28.73 14.60 26.85
C SER A 20 27.99 13.29 26.51
N LEU A 21 28.57 12.45 25.66
CA LEU A 21 28.05 11.12 25.33
C LEU A 21 28.06 10.19 26.56
N THR A 22 29.15 10.25 27.39
CA THR A 22 29.24 9.48 28.62
C THR A 22 28.21 9.94 29.69
N LYS A 23 27.96 11.27 29.80
CA LYS A 23 26.93 11.82 30.70
C LYS A 23 25.51 11.50 30.22
N ILE A 24 25.27 11.45 28.89
CA ILE A 24 24.00 11.01 28.34
C ILE A 24 23.79 9.53 28.59
N ALA A 25 24.79 8.68 28.37
CA ALA A 25 24.75 7.24 28.65
C ALA A 25 24.47 6.90 30.12
N LEU A 26 24.99 7.70 31.07
CA LEU A 26 24.74 7.54 32.51
C LEU A 26 23.31 7.92 32.93
N ARG A 27 22.54 8.63 32.13
CA ARG A 27 21.13 9.01 32.37
C ARG A 27 20.13 8.08 31.65
N MET A 28 20.58 7.23 30.75
CA MET A 28 19.71 6.34 30.01
C MET A 28 19.42 5.06 30.81
N LYS A 29 18.16 4.65 30.84
CA LYS A 29 17.73 3.38 31.45
C LYS A 29 18.35 2.18 30.74
N HIS A 30 18.62 2.31 29.43
CA HIS A 30 19.18 1.27 28.58
C HIS A 30 20.42 1.78 27.83
N ARG A 31 21.33 0.88 27.48
CA ARG A 31 22.57 1.22 26.78
C ARG A 31 22.40 1.17 25.25
N PRO A 32 22.94 2.15 24.52
CA PRO A 32 23.03 2.06 23.06
C PRO A 32 23.82 0.83 22.63
N VAL A 33 23.42 0.21 21.51
CA VAL A 33 24.13 -0.93 20.93
C VAL A 33 24.85 -0.50 19.66
N GLU A 34 26.13 -0.82 19.58
CA GLU A 34 26.93 -0.64 18.37
C GLU A 34 26.98 -1.95 17.57
N GLY A 35 26.99 -1.83 16.24
CA GLY A 35 27.14 -2.98 15.34
C GLY A 35 25.97 -3.98 15.41
N PHE A 36 24.76 -3.55 15.78
CA PHE A 36 23.59 -4.43 15.92
C PHE A 36 23.31 -5.24 14.64
N SER A 37 23.43 -4.63 13.45
CA SER A 37 23.23 -5.30 12.18
C SER A 37 24.19 -6.48 11.91
N LYS A 38 25.40 -6.45 12.52
CA LYS A 38 26.43 -7.49 12.38
C LYS A 38 26.23 -8.67 13.33
N LYS A 39 25.32 -8.56 14.29
CA LYS A 39 25.03 -9.64 15.25
C LYS A 39 24.22 -10.74 14.58
N SER A 40 24.44 -11.99 15.00
CA SER A 40 23.56 -13.10 14.62
C SER A 40 22.13 -12.89 15.18
N LYS A 41 21.15 -13.59 14.61
CA LYS A 41 19.75 -13.54 15.09
C LYS A 41 19.66 -13.82 16.59
N GLN A 42 20.32 -14.89 17.08
CA GLN A 42 20.31 -15.22 18.50
C GLN A 42 20.98 -14.13 19.35
N GLN A 43 22.14 -13.59 18.94
CA GLN A 43 22.79 -12.49 19.66
C GLN A 43 21.93 -11.20 19.73
N LYS A 44 21.10 -10.94 18.69
CA LYS A 44 20.14 -9.82 18.71
C LYS A 44 19.04 -10.07 19.73
N ILE A 45 18.51 -11.28 19.79
CA ILE A 45 17.47 -11.70 20.75
C ILE A 45 18.04 -11.62 22.17
N ASP A 46 19.21 -12.20 22.42
CA ASP A 46 19.85 -12.18 23.75
C ASP A 46 20.11 -10.77 24.23
N TRP A 47 20.60 -9.89 23.34
CA TRP A 47 20.79 -8.48 23.69
C TRP A 47 19.47 -7.79 24.03
N LEU A 48 18.43 -7.97 23.21
CA LEU A 48 17.11 -7.38 23.44
C LEU A 48 16.51 -7.82 24.79
N VAL A 49 16.54 -9.13 25.04
CA VAL A 49 15.97 -9.71 26.26
C VAL A 49 16.74 -9.27 27.51
N ASN A 50 18.07 -9.24 27.45
CA ASN A 50 18.88 -8.80 28.58
C ASN A 50 18.77 -7.30 28.84
N GLU A 51 18.78 -6.46 27.81
CA GLU A 51 18.82 -5.01 27.97
C GLU A 51 17.45 -4.42 28.30
N TYR A 52 16.37 -4.96 27.74
CA TYR A 52 15.03 -4.36 27.83
C TYR A 52 14.02 -5.17 28.64
N LEU A 53 14.23 -6.49 28.75
CA LEU A 53 13.24 -7.42 29.35
C LEU A 53 13.78 -8.13 30.59
N GLY A 54 14.85 -7.60 31.20
CA GLY A 54 15.40 -8.10 32.49
C GLY A 54 16.00 -9.51 32.42
N GLY A 55 16.34 -10.03 31.24
CA GLY A 55 16.91 -11.35 31.05
C GLY A 55 15.89 -12.51 31.14
N ASP A 56 14.59 -12.22 31.11
CA ASP A 56 13.55 -13.25 31.19
C ASP A 56 13.48 -14.03 29.86
N THR A 57 13.89 -15.30 29.92
CA THR A 57 13.94 -16.20 28.75
C THR A 57 12.57 -16.56 28.18
N ALA A 58 11.46 -16.33 28.89
CA ALA A 58 10.12 -16.53 28.39
C ALA A 58 9.86 -15.72 27.12
N TYR A 59 10.43 -14.52 27.00
CA TYR A 59 10.31 -13.70 25.79
C TYR A 59 11.07 -14.29 24.60
N THR A 60 12.18 -14.99 24.83
CA THR A 60 12.90 -15.74 23.77
C THR A 60 12.03 -16.87 23.23
N GLU A 61 11.34 -17.59 24.11
CA GLU A 61 10.45 -18.68 23.70
C GLU A 61 9.24 -18.16 22.92
N ILE A 62 8.68 -17.02 23.31
CA ILE A 62 7.61 -16.35 22.53
C ILE A 62 8.08 -16.08 21.09
N LEU A 63 9.28 -15.51 20.90
CA LEU A 63 9.80 -15.25 19.56
C LEU A 63 10.00 -16.53 18.76
N ARG A 64 10.46 -17.62 19.39
CA ARG A 64 10.69 -18.93 18.76
C ARG A 64 9.39 -19.61 18.33
N GLN A 65 8.29 -19.45 19.06
CA GLN A 65 6.98 -20.00 18.71
C GLN A 65 6.46 -19.51 17.35
N TYR A 66 6.95 -18.35 16.88
CA TYR A 66 6.60 -17.77 15.59
C TYR A 66 7.64 -18.06 14.50
N TRP A 67 8.65 -18.89 14.77
CA TRP A 67 9.54 -19.40 13.73
C TRP A 67 8.86 -20.53 12.95
N ASN A 68 9.21 -20.64 11.66
CA ASN A 68 8.76 -21.76 10.86
C ASN A 68 9.63 -22.99 11.19
N ASP A 69 9.01 -24.19 11.28
CA ASP A 69 9.70 -25.45 11.53
C ASP A 69 10.60 -25.85 10.34
N ASP A 70 10.25 -25.45 9.12
CA ASP A 70 11.13 -25.58 7.95
C ASP A 70 12.24 -24.51 8.02
N ALA A 71 13.45 -24.94 8.30
CA ALA A 71 14.61 -24.06 8.46
C ALA A 71 14.95 -23.30 7.17
N ALA A 72 14.71 -23.85 5.98
CA ALA A 72 14.95 -23.18 4.71
C ALA A 72 13.92 -22.07 4.48
N LEU A 73 12.66 -22.31 4.80
CA LEU A 73 11.61 -21.31 4.74
C LEU A 73 11.83 -20.21 5.79
N GLN A 74 12.23 -20.57 7.01
CA GLN A 74 12.56 -19.59 8.04
C GLN A 74 13.73 -18.69 7.61
N LYS A 75 14.78 -19.28 7.04
CA LYS A 75 15.91 -18.50 6.51
C LYS A 75 15.47 -17.52 5.42
N LEU A 76 14.60 -17.95 4.51
CA LEU A 76 14.03 -17.09 3.47
C LEU A 76 13.28 -15.89 4.09
N HIS A 77 12.46 -16.13 5.12
CA HIS A 77 11.74 -15.06 5.83
C HIS A 77 12.68 -14.12 6.58
N ASP A 78 13.76 -14.63 7.15
CA ASP A 78 14.77 -13.81 7.85
C ASP A 78 15.51 -12.85 6.90
N GLU A 79 15.56 -13.19 5.60
CA GLU A 79 16.26 -12.43 4.56
C GLU A 79 15.35 -11.39 3.86
N PHE A 80 14.04 -11.37 4.13
CA PHE A 80 13.15 -10.36 3.53
C PHE A 80 13.35 -8.96 4.10
N SER A 81 13.83 -8.86 5.33
CA SER A 81 14.07 -7.58 6.00
C SER A 81 15.31 -7.67 6.91
N GLU A 82 15.94 -6.53 7.17
CA GLU A 82 17.08 -6.44 8.08
C GLU A 82 16.64 -6.62 9.53
N ASN A 83 17.55 -7.20 10.34
CA ASN A 83 17.37 -7.39 11.77
C ASN A 83 16.15 -8.22 12.18
N THR A 84 15.68 -9.10 11.33
CA THR A 84 14.53 -9.98 11.60
C THR A 84 14.83 -10.87 12.80
N LEU A 85 13.92 -10.90 13.79
CA LEU A 85 14.00 -11.73 15.00
C LEU A 85 13.02 -12.90 14.94
N SER A 86 11.86 -12.70 14.34
CA SER A 86 10.78 -13.68 14.25
C SER A 86 9.82 -13.31 13.12
N ASN A 87 8.82 -14.16 12.87
CA ASN A 87 7.75 -13.87 11.93
C ASN A 87 6.58 -13.20 12.68
N PHE A 88 5.85 -12.34 11.97
CA PHE A 88 4.55 -11.83 12.38
C PHE A 88 3.51 -12.34 11.40
N TYR A 89 2.80 -13.42 11.77
CA TYR A 89 1.82 -14.04 10.89
C TYR A 89 0.58 -13.19 10.71
N MET A 90 0.14 -13.06 9.47
CA MET A 90 -1.12 -12.43 9.09
C MET A 90 -2.05 -13.49 8.52
N PRO A 91 -3.35 -13.50 8.86
CA PRO A 91 -4.30 -14.44 8.28
C PRO A 91 -4.33 -14.33 6.75
N TYR A 92 -4.38 -15.49 6.09
CA TYR A 92 -4.48 -15.61 4.64
C TYR A 92 -5.78 -16.32 4.28
N GLY A 93 -6.71 -15.61 3.68
CA GLY A 93 -8.04 -16.09 3.32
C GLY A 93 -8.28 -16.09 1.81
N ILE A 94 -9.41 -16.68 1.42
CA ILE A 94 -9.88 -16.73 0.02
C ILE A 94 -11.29 -16.18 -0.05
N ALA A 95 -11.53 -15.24 -0.95
CA ALA A 95 -12.85 -14.71 -1.28
C ALA A 95 -13.31 -15.27 -2.65
N PRO A 96 -14.25 -16.22 -2.70
CA PRO A 96 -14.73 -16.85 -3.94
C PRO A 96 -15.82 -16.02 -4.63
N ASN A 97 -16.25 -16.51 -5.82
CA ASN A 97 -17.41 -16.05 -6.59
C ASN A 97 -17.23 -14.68 -7.27
N PHE A 98 -16.00 -14.24 -7.51
CA PHE A 98 -15.75 -13.02 -8.27
C PHE A 98 -15.87 -13.31 -9.78
N LEU A 99 -16.98 -12.91 -10.38
CA LEU A 99 -17.13 -12.89 -11.82
C LEU A 99 -16.60 -11.55 -12.34
N ILE A 100 -15.40 -11.56 -12.94
CA ILE A 100 -14.71 -10.37 -13.46
C ILE A 100 -14.55 -10.51 -14.97
N ASP A 101 -15.16 -9.63 -15.74
CA ASP A 101 -15.12 -9.64 -17.21
C ASP A 101 -15.47 -11.00 -17.84
N GLY A 102 -16.37 -11.75 -17.20
CA GLY A 102 -16.81 -13.07 -17.62
C GLY A 102 -15.97 -14.24 -17.12
N GLU A 103 -14.91 -13.99 -16.36
CA GLU A 103 -14.06 -15.01 -15.72
C GLU A 103 -14.40 -15.14 -14.25
N LEU A 104 -14.63 -16.37 -13.79
CA LEU A 104 -14.91 -16.65 -12.38
C LEU A 104 -13.61 -16.88 -11.61
N LEU A 105 -13.32 -16.03 -10.62
CA LEU A 105 -12.10 -16.05 -9.84
C LEU A 105 -12.38 -16.24 -8.33
N ALA A 106 -11.35 -16.72 -7.63
CA ALA A 106 -11.26 -16.69 -6.17
C ALA A 106 -10.07 -15.80 -5.78
N LEU A 107 -10.31 -14.74 -5.02
CA LEU A 107 -9.29 -13.75 -4.69
C LEU A 107 -8.55 -14.14 -3.40
N PRO A 108 -7.21 -14.23 -3.42
CA PRO A 108 -6.41 -14.38 -2.22
C PRO A 108 -6.38 -13.06 -1.45
N MET A 109 -6.53 -13.11 -0.14
CA MET A 109 -6.60 -11.95 0.73
C MET A 109 -5.77 -12.18 2.00
N ALA A 110 -4.74 -11.36 2.23
CA ALA A 110 -3.97 -11.34 3.46
C ALA A 110 -4.35 -10.10 4.26
N VAL A 111 -4.98 -10.27 5.42
CA VAL A 111 -5.52 -9.18 6.24
C VAL A 111 -5.75 -9.63 7.67
N GLU A 112 -5.47 -8.75 8.62
CA GLU A 112 -5.68 -8.99 10.06
C GLU A 112 -7.12 -8.67 10.52
N GLU A 113 -7.84 -7.81 9.78
CA GLU A 113 -9.17 -7.36 10.16
C GLU A 113 -10.23 -8.43 9.85
N SER A 114 -11.00 -8.77 10.86
CA SER A 114 -12.13 -9.69 10.71
C SER A 114 -13.21 -9.11 9.79
N SER A 115 -13.98 -9.98 9.17
CA SER A 115 -15.08 -9.65 8.26
C SER A 115 -14.69 -9.16 6.86
N VAL A 116 -13.46 -8.76 6.58
CA VAL A 116 -13.04 -8.26 5.26
C VAL A 116 -13.25 -9.32 4.19
N VAL A 117 -12.72 -10.53 4.38
CA VAL A 117 -12.86 -11.64 3.41
C VAL A 117 -14.34 -12.04 3.23
N ALA A 118 -15.09 -12.09 4.33
CA ALA A 118 -16.50 -12.44 4.30
C ALA A 118 -17.34 -11.37 3.58
N ALA A 119 -17.05 -10.09 3.78
CA ALA A 119 -17.73 -8.98 3.14
C ALA A 119 -17.48 -8.98 1.62
N ALA A 120 -16.22 -9.15 1.20
CA ALA A 120 -15.83 -9.30 -0.19
C ALA A 120 -16.57 -10.48 -0.86
N SER A 121 -16.58 -11.64 -0.20
CA SER A 121 -17.29 -12.85 -0.69
C SER A 121 -18.80 -12.65 -0.84
N LYS A 122 -19.43 -11.94 0.12
CA LYS A 122 -20.86 -11.60 0.04
C LYS A 122 -21.16 -10.64 -1.10
N ALA A 123 -20.33 -9.64 -1.32
CA ALA A 123 -20.46 -8.72 -2.43
C ALA A 123 -20.31 -9.44 -3.77
N ALA A 124 -19.28 -10.29 -3.90
CA ALA A 124 -19.07 -11.10 -5.08
C ALA A 124 -20.27 -11.99 -5.42
N LYS A 125 -20.83 -12.69 -4.40
CA LYS A 125 -22.03 -13.52 -4.55
C LYS A 125 -23.25 -12.69 -4.96
N PHE A 126 -23.42 -11.47 -4.40
CA PHE A 126 -24.56 -10.59 -4.73
C PHE A 126 -24.53 -10.14 -6.21
N TRP A 127 -23.36 -9.91 -6.76
CA TRP A 127 -23.19 -9.45 -8.13
C TRP A 127 -23.07 -10.59 -9.16
N LEU A 128 -22.90 -11.84 -8.71
CA LEU A 128 -22.63 -13.00 -9.57
C LEU A 128 -23.72 -13.21 -10.62
N ASP A 129 -24.98 -13.17 -10.22
CA ASP A 129 -26.17 -13.36 -11.07
C ASP A 129 -26.62 -12.07 -11.79
N LYS A 130 -25.97 -10.94 -11.53
CA LYS A 130 -26.24 -9.62 -12.10
C LYS A 130 -25.21 -9.21 -13.17
N GLY A 131 -24.42 -10.19 -13.65
CA GLY A 131 -23.40 -9.96 -14.68
C GLY A 131 -21.99 -9.73 -14.16
N GLY A 132 -21.79 -9.76 -12.83
CA GLY A 132 -20.49 -9.62 -12.20
C GLY A 132 -19.91 -8.21 -12.27
N PHE A 133 -18.59 -8.14 -12.19
CA PHE A 133 -17.81 -6.91 -12.27
C PHE A 133 -17.27 -6.71 -13.68
N LYS A 134 -17.27 -5.47 -14.15
CA LYS A 134 -16.62 -5.06 -15.40
C LYS A 134 -15.43 -4.19 -15.09
N THR A 135 -14.36 -4.31 -15.89
CA THR A 135 -13.18 -3.48 -15.71
C THR A 135 -12.76 -2.80 -17.02
N THR A 136 -12.16 -1.63 -16.88
CA THR A 136 -11.57 -0.89 -18.00
C THR A 136 -10.25 -0.29 -17.52
N VAL A 137 -9.14 -0.74 -18.10
CA VAL A 137 -7.85 -0.11 -17.86
C VAL A 137 -7.80 1.17 -18.69
N ILE A 138 -7.76 2.31 -18.00
CA ILE A 138 -7.79 3.63 -18.62
C ILE A 138 -6.40 3.99 -19.13
N ASN A 139 -5.37 3.75 -18.32
CA ASN A 139 -3.98 3.99 -18.67
C ASN A 139 -3.03 3.24 -17.69
N GLU A 140 -1.76 3.03 -18.11
CA GLU A 140 -0.75 2.28 -17.35
C GLU A 140 0.56 3.09 -17.18
N ARG A 141 0.50 4.42 -17.35
CA ARG A 141 1.68 5.27 -17.29
C ARG A 141 2.18 5.47 -15.86
N LYS A 142 3.46 5.16 -15.65
CA LYS A 142 4.18 5.43 -14.42
C LYS A 142 5.05 6.65 -14.58
N LEU A 143 5.35 7.32 -13.48
CA LEU A 143 6.04 8.61 -13.48
C LEU A 143 7.31 8.58 -12.64
N GLY A 144 8.28 9.42 -13.04
CA GLY A 144 9.46 9.69 -12.25
C GLY A 144 10.09 11.04 -12.63
N HIS A 145 10.92 11.55 -11.74
CA HIS A 145 11.43 12.90 -11.86
C HIS A 145 12.93 12.95 -11.54
N THR A 146 13.67 13.74 -12.33
CA THR A 146 14.96 14.28 -11.93
C THR A 146 14.73 15.72 -11.48
N HIS A 147 14.92 15.99 -10.20
CA HIS A 147 14.75 17.32 -9.59
C HIS A 147 16.09 18.04 -9.57
N PHE A 148 16.15 19.26 -10.07
CA PHE A 148 17.38 20.02 -10.12
C PHE A 148 17.18 21.52 -9.98
N ILE A 149 18.22 22.23 -9.57
CA ILE A 149 18.29 23.68 -9.49
C ILE A 149 19.15 24.18 -10.64
N TYR A 150 18.71 25.24 -11.29
CA TYR A 150 19.45 25.98 -12.32
C TYR A 150 19.06 27.46 -12.24
N LYS A 151 20.06 28.36 -12.14
CA LYS A 151 19.84 29.80 -11.94
C LYS A 151 20.14 30.64 -13.19
N GLY A 152 20.19 30.01 -14.36
CA GLY A 152 20.30 30.72 -15.64
C GLY A 152 18.95 31.04 -16.28
N GLU A 153 18.99 31.44 -17.54
CA GLU A 153 17.79 31.79 -18.29
C GLU A 153 16.94 30.54 -18.62
N GLY A 154 15.70 30.49 -18.11
CA GLY A 154 14.78 29.37 -18.31
C GLY A 154 14.44 29.14 -19.78
N ILE A 155 14.30 30.20 -20.58
CA ILE A 155 14.04 30.10 -22.03
C ILE A 155 15.18 29.40 -22.75
N LYS A 156 16.41 29.69 -22.38
CA LYS A 156 17.62 29.04 -22.93
C LYS A 156 17.66 27.55 -22.55
N LEU A 157 17.40 27.23 -21.29
CA LEU A 157 17.34 25.85 -20.82
C LEU A 157 16.25 25.06 -21.56
N GLN A 158 15.09 25.66 -21.76
CA GLN A 158 13.98 25.03 -22.50
C GLN A 158 14.33 24.80 -23.98
N ALA A 159 15.00 25.77 -24.62
CA ALA A 159 15.47 25.64 -26.00
C ALA A 159 16.52 24.52 -26.11
N PHE A 160 17.50 24.48 -25.20
CA PHE A 160 18.51 23.43 -25.13
C PHE A 160 17.87 22.05 -24.92
N PHE A 161 16.90 21.93 -24.00
CA PHE A 161 16.18 20.71 -23.79
C PHE A 161 15.49 20.21 -25.07
N ASN A 162 14.76 21.09 -25.75
CA ASN A 162 13.96 20.72 -26.93
C ASN A 162 14.82 20.34 -28.13
N HIS A 163 15.99 20.99 -28.31
CA HIS A 163 16.81 20.82 -29.52
C HIS A 163 17.94 19.79 -29.35
N HIS A 164 18.30 19.45 -28.12
CA HIS A 164 19.45 18.59 -27.86
C HIS A 164 19.26 17.61 -26.72
N LEU A 165 19.02 18.11 -25.51
CA LEU A 165 19.06 17.30 -24.30
C LEU A 165 18.04 16.15 -24.30
N ARG A 166 16.81 16.40 -24.81
CA ARG A 166 15.76 15.39 -24.81
C ARG A 166 16.16 14.12 -25.57
N ASP A 167 16.71 14.26 -26.75
CA ASP A 167 17.14 13.13 -27.57
C ASP A 167 18.34 12.42 -26.95
N LYS A 168 19.26 13.20 -26.35
CA LYS A 168 20.42 12.68 -25.63
C LYS A 168 20.03 11.84 -24.41
N LEU A 169 19.00 12.24 -23.68
CA LEU A 169 18.44 11.46 -22.56
C LEU A 169 17.92 10.08 -23.02
N PHE A 170 17.27 10.01 -24.17
CA PHE A 170 16.85 8.72 -24.76
C PHE A 170 18.04 7.88 -25.21
N GLU A 171 19.03 8.49 -25.83
CA GLU A 171 20.24 7.83 -26.31
C GLU A 171 21.02 7.22 -25.14
N ASP A 172 21.34 8.00 -24.12
CA ASP A 172 22.17 7.58 -22.99
C ASP A 172 21.48 6.55 -22.08
N THR A 173 20.16 6.40 -22.18
CA THR A 173 19.40 5.34 -21.50
C THR A 173 19.12 4.12 -22.37
N ALA A 174 19.65 4.06 -23.60
CA ALA A 174 19.34 2.99 -24.56
C ALA A 174 19.69 1.60 -24.02
N ASP A 175 20.83 1.43 -23.36
CA ASP A 175 21.25 0.16 -22.77
C ASP A 175 20.40 -0.23 -21.55
N ILE A 176 20.05 0.73 -20.70
CA ILE A 176 19.19 0.52 -19.52
C ILE A 176 17.80 0.07 -19.97
N THR A 177 17.28 0.67 -21.04
CA THR A 177 15.92 0.41 -21.54
C THR A 177 15.81 -0.80 -22.48
N LYS A 178 16.94 -1.35 -22.96
CA LYS A 178 16.99 -2.41 -23.98
C LYS A 178 16.04 -3.58 -23.68
N ASN A 179 16.13 -4.18 -22.51
CA ASN A 179 15.31 -5.33 -22.14
C ASN A 179 13.84 -4.96 -21.93
N MET A 180 13.56 -3.74 -21.48
CA MET A 180 12.18 -3.25 -21.32
C MET A 180 11.54 -2.98 -22.68
N ARG A 181 12.29 -2.35 -23.60
CA ARG A 181 11.85 -2.12 -24.99
C ARG A 181 11.60 -3.43 -25.73
N ALA A 182 12.44 -4.44 -25.53
CA ALA A 182 12.23 -5.76 -26.13
C ALA A 182 10.90 -6.41 -25.71
N ARG A 183 10.37 -6.03 -24.54
CA ARG A 183 9.04 -6.45 -24.02
C ARG A 183 7.92 -5.49 -24.40
N GLY A 184 8.18 -4.46 -25.18
CA GLY A 184 7.23 -3.45 -25.64
C GLY A 184 6.96 -2.31 -24.67
N GLY A 185 7.75 -2.17 -23.59
CA GLY A 185 7.71 -1.05 -22.66
C GLY A 185 8.85 -0.05 -22.88
N GLY A 186 9.18 0.74 -21.85
CA GLY A 186 10.28 1.70 -21.86
C GLY A 186 9.88 3.11 -21.45
N ILE A 187 10.70 4.09 -21.82
CA ILE A 187 10.40 5.51 -21.63
C ILE A 187 9.40 5.93 -22.70
N LEU A 188 8.28 6.52 -22.29
CA LEU A 188 7.22 6.98 -23.18
C LEU A 188 7.43 8.45 -23.58
N ASP A 189 7.78 9.30 -22.62
CA ASP A 189 8.00 10.73 -22.84
C ASP A 189 8.89 11.32 -21.74
N ILE A 190 9.61 12.40 -22.07
CA ILE A 190 10.39 13.20 -21.15
C ILE A 190 10.05 14.68 -21.39
N LYS A 191 9.77 15.42 -20.31
CA LYS A 191 9.44 16.85 -20.36
C LYS A 191 10.29 17.61 -19.36
N LEU A 192 10.75 18.79 -19.76
CA LEU A 192 11.27 19.79 -18.84
C LEU A 192 10.08 20.56 -18.24
N VAL A 193 9.99 20.59 -16.91
CA VAL A 193 8.95 21.32 -16.18
C VAL A 193 9.59 22.42 -15.39
N ASP A 194 9.17 23.65 -15.66
CA ASP A 194 9.59 24.83 -14.89
C ASP A 194 8.75 24.93 -13.62
N LYS A 195 9.41 24.98 -12.48
CA LYS A 195 8.85 25.12 -11.13
C LYS A 195 9.44 26.33 -10.39
N THR A 196 10.00 27.28 -11.14
CA THR A 196 10.64 28.49 -10.56
C THR A 196 9.66 29.39 -9.80
N ALA A 197 8.37 29.32 -10.13
CA ALA A 197 7.32 30.01 -9.37
C ALA A 197 7.11 29.42 -7.96
N ASP A 198 7.41 28.13 -7.76
CA ASP A 198 7.26 27.45 -6.47
C ASP A 198 8.54 27.54 -5.62
N LEU A 199 9.71 27.46 -6.29
CA LEU A 199 11.05 27.53 -5.67
C LEU A 199 12.05 28.11 -6.67
N GLU A 200 12.82 29.12 -6.27
CA GLU A 200 13.82 29.78 -7.12
C GLU A 200 14.77 28.77 -7.79
N GLY A 201 14.85 28.84 -9.12
CA GLY A 201 15.72 28.01 -9.94
C GLY A 201 15.31 26.54 -10.02
N TYR A 202 14.14 26.15 -9.54
CA TYR A 202 13.73 24.74 -9.52
C TYR A 202 13.11 24.30 -10.85
N TYR A 203 13.64 23.18 -11.37
CA TYR A 203 13.17 22.49 -12.56
C TYR A 203 13.05 20.98 -12.33
N GLN A 204 12.30 20.32 -13.20
CA GLN A 204 12.16 18.87 -13.22
C GLN A 204 12.34 18.34 -14.65
N LEU A 205 13.10 17.25 -14.82
CA LEU A 205 12.86 16.33 -15.93
C LEU A 205 11.77 15.35 -15.47
N LYS A 206 10.56 15.53 -15.98
CA LYS A 206 9.43 14.63 -15.71
C LYS A 206 9.36 13.60 -16.82
N ALA A 207 9.51 12.33 -16.46
CA ALA A 207 9.43 11.23 -17.42
C ALA A 207 8.26 10.30 -17.12
N SER A 208 7.67 9.76 -18.19
CA SER A 208 6.65 8.73 -18.13
C SER A 208 7.16 7.41 -18.72
N PHE A 209 6.71 6.30 -18.12
CA PHE A 209 7.21 4.98 -18.41
C PHE A 209 6.08 3.96 -18.56
N ASP A 210 6.31 2.98 -19.43
CA ASP A 210 5.61 1.71 -19.45
C ASP A 210 6.56 0.61 -18.96
N THR A 211 6.23 -0.04 -17.88
CA THR A 211 7.05 -1.08 -17.26
C THR A 211 6.47 -2.48 -17.41
N ARG A 212 5.43 -2.62 -18.22
CA ARG A 212 4.74 -3.89 -18.48
C ARG A 212 4.39 -4.59 -17.17
N ASP A 213 4.73 -5.87 -17.04
CA ASP A 213 4.40 -6.72 -15.89
C ASP A 213 5.24 -6.44 -14.64
N SER A 214 6.17 -5.47 -14.68
CA SER A 214 6.94 -5.10 -13.50
C SER A 214 6.40 -3.83 -12.85
N MET A 215 6.50 -3.71 -11.51
CA MET A 215 6.27 -2.45 -10.81
C MET A 215 7.21 -1.36 -11.36
N GLY A 216 8.45 -1.73 -11.66
CA GLY A 216 9.40 -0.90 -12.41
C GLY A 216 10.28 0.02 -11.58
N ALA A 217 10.25 -0.02 -10.25
CA ALA A 217 10.96 0.93 -9.40
C ALA A 217 12.46 1.04 -9.73
N ASN A 218 13.18 -0.08 -9.76
CA ASN A 218 14.62 -0.09 -10.06
C ASN A 218 14.90 0.39 -11.48
N PHE A 219 14.07 -0.03 -12.45
CA PHE A 219 14.21 0.37 -13.85
C PHE A 219 14.04 1.89 -14.01
N ILE A 220 12.97 2.45 -13.44
CA ILE A 220 12.68 3.89 -13.50
C ILE A 220 13.80 4.67 -12.83
N ASN A 221 14.21 4.29 -11.61
CA ASN A 221 15.27 4.99 -10.88
C ASN A 221 16.60 4.96 -11.65
N SER A 222 16.97 3.82 -12.27
CA SER A 222 18.19 3.75 -13.10
C SER A 222 18.14 4.69 -14.30
N CYS A 223 16.97 4.83 -14.96
CA CYS A 223 16.80 5.80 -16.04
C CYS A 223 16.95 7.24 -15.54
N LEU A 224 16.31 7.56 -14.40
CA LEU A 224 16.35 8.92 -13.83
C LEU A 224 17.74 9.30 -13.33
N GLU A 225 18.49 8.38 -12.74
CA GLU A 225 19.89 8.61 -12.36
C GLU A 225 20.75 8.88 -13.60
N GLN A 226 20.51 8.17 -14.70
CA GLN A 226 21.20 8.45 -15.97
C GLN A 226 20.78 9.83 -16.49
N PHE A 227 19.52 10.22 -16.39
CA PHE A 227 19.10 11.58 -16.78
C PHE A 227 19.84 12.67 -16.01
N GLY A 228 20.02 12.49 -14.70
CA GLY A 228 20.80 13.43 -13.89
C GLY A 228 22.24 13.54 -14.37
N ARG A 229 22.89 12.40 -14.69
CA ARG A 229 24.27 12.41 -15.23
C ARG A 229 24.34 13.07 -16.60
N THR A 230 23.46 12.72 -17.52
CA THR A 230 23.39 13.30 -18.86
C THR A 230 23.13 14.80 -18.79
N LEU A 231 22.17 15.26 -17.99
CA LEU A 231 21.88 16.70 -17.80
C LEU A 231 23.15 17.48 -17.40
N VAL A 232 23.87 16.99 -16.39
CA VAL A 232 25.08 17.64 -15.91
C VAL A 232 26.16 17.66 -17.00
N ASN A 233 26.42 16.54 -17.67
CA ASN A 233 27.46 16.41 -18.69
C ASN A 233 27.15 17.31 -19.88
N GLU A 234 25.93 17.32 -20.39
CA GLU A 234 25.55 18.08 -21.57
C GLU A 234 25.56 19.60 -21.30
N VAL A 235 25.06 20.06 -20.16
CA VAL A 235 25.10 21.48 -19.80
C VAL A 235 26.53 21.95 -19.53
N THR A 236 27.33 21.15 -18.83
CA THR A 236 28.75 21.55 -18.57
C THR A 236 29.64 21.51 -19.82
N GLY A 237 29.32 20.61 -20.75
CA GLY A 237 30.05 20.46 -22.03
C GLY A 237 29.70 21.52 -23.09
N ASP A 238 28.51 22.12 -23.00
CA ASP A 238 28.02 23.07 -24.02
C ASP A 238 28.57 24.47 -23.78
N ALA A 239 29.18 25.04 -24.83
CA ALA A 239 29.78 26.40 -24.79
C ALA A 239 28.72 27.52 -24.72
N SER A 240 27.48 27.27 -24.99
CA SER A 240 26.42 28.28 -24.88
C SER A 240 26.13 28.65 -23.43
N PHE A 241 26.39 27.78 -22.45
CA PHE A 241 26.20 28.05 -21.03
C PHE A 241 27.41 28.76 -20.44
N THR A 242 27.17 29.84 -19.68
CA THR A 242 28.21 30.54 -18.93
C THR A 242 28.72 29.69 -17.76
N GLU A 243 29.91 29.99 -17.25
CA GLU A 243 30.44 29.28 -16.09
C GLU A 243 29.60 29.41 -14.84
N ASP A 244 28.89 30.52 -14.67
CA ASP A 244 27.99 30.73 -13.53
C ASP A 244 26.68 29.91 -13.68
N GLU A 245 26.15 29.80 -14.89
CA GLU A 245 25.03 28.90 -15.19
C GLU A 245 25.41 27.45 -14.93
N LYS A 246 26.56 26.99 -15.42
CA LYS A 246 27.08 25.62 -15.18
C LYS A 246 27.25 25.33 -13.70
N LYS A 247 27.85 26.25 -12.93
CA LYS A 247 28.04 26.12 -11.48
C LYS A 247 26.70 26.13 -10.71
N SER A 248 25.70 26.80 -11.23
CA SER A 248 24.37 26.86 -10.61
C SER A 248 23.57 25.57 -10.78
N LEU A 249 23.95 24.73 -11.77
CA LEU A 249 23.27 23.46 -12.03
C LEU A 249 23.57 22.46 -10.93
N GLN A 250 22.55 22.05 -10.21
CA GLN A 250 22.65 21.04 -9.16
C GLN A 250 21.49 20.03 -9.27
N VAL A 251 21.80 18.79 -9.59
CA VAL A 251 20.84 17.70 -9.47
C VAL A 251 20.65 17.41 -7.98
N VAL A 252 19.41 17.56 -7.49
CA VAL A 252 19.07 17.36 -6.08
C VAL A 252 18.73 15.91 -5.82
N MET A 253 17.88 15.30 -6.66
CA MET A 253 17.46 13.90 -6.53
C MET A 253 16.85 13.35 -7.82
N ASN A 254 16.94 12.03 -7.96
CA ASN A 254 16.38 11.24 -9.04
C ASN A 254 15.50 10.15 -8.43
N ILE A 255 14.18 10.23 -8.60
CA ILE A 255 13.25 9.31 -7.93
C ILE A 255 11.96 9.10 -8.72
N LEU A 256 11.48 7.86 -8.75
CA LEU A 256 10.13 7.56 -9.22
C LEU A 256 9.08 8.26 -8.35
N SER A 257 7.88 8.44 -8.89
CA SER A 257 6.73 8.90 -8.12
C SER A 257 5.82 7.72 -7.78
N ASN A 258 5.42 7.61 -6.51
CA ASN A 258 4.33 6.73 -6.12
C ASN A 258 2.96 7.32 -6.50
N TYR A 259 2.86 8.63 -6.72
CA TYR A 259 1.67 9.23 -7.28
C TYR A 259 1.69 9.11 -8.82
N THR A 260 0.91 8.17 -9.33
CA THR A 260 0.78 7.83 -10.75
C THR A 260 -0.67 7.95 -11.21
N PRO A 261 -1.22 9.19 -11.31
CA PRO A 261 -2.64 9.42 -11.62
C PRO A 261 -3.05 8.89 -13.00
N ASP A 262 -2.08 8.63 -13.87
CA ASP A 262 -2.27 8.06 -15.20
C ASP A 262 -2.08 6.53 -15.24
N CYS A 263 -1.84 5.86 -14.11
CA CYS A 263 -1.83 4.40 -14.01
C CYS A 263 -3.13 3.98 -13.32
N ILE A 264 -4.24 3.95 -14.07
CA ILE A 264 -5.59 3.93 -13.52
C ILE A 264 -6.47 2.87 -14.19
N VAL A 265 -7.27 2.21 -13.37
CA VAL A 265 -8.26 1.23 -13.78
C VAL A 265 -9.63 1.57 -13.18
N ARG A 266 -10.69 1.45 -13.97
CA ARG A 266 -12.08 1.50 -13.52
C ARG A 266 -12.58 0.09 -13.28
N ALA A 267 -13.19 -0.15 -12.12
CA ALA A 267 -14.05 -1.29 -11.86
C ALA A 267 -15.49 -0.80 -11.69
N GLU A 268 -16.47 -1.52 -12.23
CA GLU A 268 -17.88 -1.14 -12.13
C GLU A 268 -18.81 -2.34 -12.01
N VAL A 269 -19.97 -2.09 -11.41
CA VAL A 269 -21.12 -2.97 -11.40
C VAL A 269 -22.36 -2.19 -11.81
N SER A 270 -23.30 -2.83 -12.50
CA SER A 270 -24.57 -2.23 -12.87
C SER A 270 -25.68 -3.29 -12.97
N CYS A 271 -26.89 -2.91 -12.60
CA CYS A 271 -28.09 -3.71 -12.82
C CYS A 271 -29.31 -2.79 -12.84
N LYS A 272 -30.49 -3.32 -13.23
CA LYS A 272 -31.72 -2.59 -13.01
C LYS A 272 -31.95 -2.39 -11.53
N VAL A 273 -32.59 -1.28 -11.14
CA VAL A 273 -32.93 -1.00 -9.73
C VAL A 273 -33.78 -2.12 -9.13
N GLU A 274 -34.73 -2.68 -9.89
CA GLU A 274 -35.58 -3.79 -9.46
C GLU A 274 -34.82 -5.08 -9.05
N ASP A 275 -33.58 -5.26 -9.59
CA ASP A 275 -32.72 -6.42 -9.30
C ASP A 275 -31.88 -6.24 -8.02
N LEU A 276 -31.93 -5.07 -7.36
CA LEU A 276 -31.21 -4.80 -6.09
C LEU A 276 -31.91 -5.41 -4.87
N LYS A 277 -32.80 -6.38 -5.06
CA LYS A 277 -33.49 -7.10 -3.97
C LYS A 277 -32.48 -7.79 -3.07
N ASP A 278 -32.68 -7.65 -1.77
CA ASP A 278 -31.97 -8.38 -0.73
C ASP A 278 -32.88 -8.72 0.46
N ASP A 279 -32.34 -9.45 1.43
CA ASP A 279 -33.06 -9.89 2.62
C ASP A 279 -33.18 -8.79 3.71
N SER A 280 -32.88 -7.52 3.39
CA SER A 280 -32.89 -6.42 4.37
C SER A 280 -34.30 -5.91 4.72
N GLY A 281 -35.29 -6.22 3.87
CA GLY A 281 -36.67 -5.80 4.05
C GLY A 281 -37.00 -4.39 3.56
N ILE A 282 -36.04 -3.68 2.91
CA ILE A 282 -36.28 -2.40 2.22
C ILE A 282 -36.52 -2.62 0.73
N SER A 283 -37.26 -1.71 0.09
CA SER A 283 -37.47 -1.82 -1.36
C SER A 283 -36.20 -1.59 -2.15
N PRO A 284 -36.07 -2.16 -3.37
CA PRO A 284 -34.92 -1.90 -4.25
C PRO A 284 -34.71 -0.41 -4.53
N GLU A 285 -35.77 0.36 -4.69
CA GLU A 285 -35.73 1.81 -4.94
C GLU A 285 -35.22 2.56 -3.71
N GLU A 286 -35.68 2.20 -2.52
CA GLU A 286 -35.20 2.78 -1.27
C GLU A 286 -33.72 2.45 -1.06
N PHE A 287 -33.33 1.21 -1.30
CA PHE A 287 -31.93 0.79 -1.24
C PHE A 287 -31.05 1.60 -2.18
N ALA A 288 -31.42 1.67 -3.49
CA ALA A 288 -30.66 2.38 -4.51
C ALA A 288 -30.48 3.87 -4.15
N ASN A 289 -31.56 4.53 -3.69
CA ASN A 289 -31.52 5.94 -3.32
C ASN A 289 -30.65 6.18 -2.09
N LYS A 290 -30.79 5.39 -1.01
CA LYS A 290 -29.94 5.49 0.19
C LYS A 290 -28.49 5.22 -0.14
N PHE A 291 -28.21 4.23 -0.99
CA PHE A 291 -26.86 3.89 -1.42
C PHE A 291 -26.22 5.05 -2.18
N LYS A 292 -26.92 5.62 -3.17
CA LYS A 292 -26.45 6.80 -3.91
C LYS A 292 -26.19 7.97 -2.96
N GLN A 293 -27.10 8.28 -2.04
CA GLN A 293 -26.91 9.34 -1.04
C GLN A 293 -25.67 9.09 -0.18
N ALA A 294 -25.43 7.85 0.25
CA ALA A 294 -24.27 7.51 1.07
C ALA A 294 -22.93 7.70 0.33
N VAL A 295 -22.90 7.42 -0.99
CA VAL A 295 -21.74 7.72 -1.85
C VAL A 295 -21.60 9.23 -2.03
N THR A 296 -22.67 9.97 -2.36
CA THR A 296 -22.63 11.42 -2.52
C THR A 296 -22.16 12.12 -1.25
N ILE A 297 -22.58 11.67 -0.06
CA ILE A 297 -22.06 12.21 1.21
C ILE A 297 -20.54 11.99 1.30
N ALA A 298 -20.04 10.83 0.88
CA ALA A 298 -18.58 10.58 0.87
C ALA A 298 -17.83 11.38 -0.22
N GLU A 299 -18.50 11.83 -1.27
CA GLU A 299 -17.91 12.72 -2.28
C GLU A 299 -17.70 14.13 -1.78
N ILE A 300 -18.59 14.64 -0.89
CA ILE A 300 -18.63 16.03 -0.47
C ILE A 300 -18.11 16.28 0.96
N GLU A 301 -18.04 15.25 1.81
CA GLU A 301 -17.70 15.36 3.23
C GLU A 301 -16.40 14.59 3.53
N PRO A 302 -15.27 15.29 3.82
CA PRO A 302 -13.95 14.67 3.98
C PRO A 302 -13.84 13.63 5.11
N TYR A 303 -14.51 13.81 6.25
CA TYR A 303 -14.50 12.83 7.35
C TYR A 303 -15.16 11.51 6.92
N ARG A 304 -16.27 11.62 6.18
CA ARG A 304 -16.94 10.44 5.64
C ARG A 304 -16.12 9.82 4.51
N ALA A 305 -15.53 10.62 3.63
CA ALA A 305 -14.64 10.18 2.55
C ALA A 305 -13.47 9.36 3.09
N THR A 306 -12.82 9.80 4.17
CA THR A 306 -11.70 9.09 4.80
C THR A 306 -12.10 7.69 5.25
N THR A 307 -13.22 7.56 5.97
CA THR A 307 -13.71 6.26 6.41
C THR A 307 -14.19 5.38 5.25
N HIS A 308 -14.76 6.02 4.22
CA HIS A 308 -15.22 5.36 3.01
C HIS A 308 -14.06 4.76 2.20
N ASN A 309 -13.02 5.54 1.95
CA ASN A 309 -11.85 5.12 1.19
C ASN A 309 -11.01 4.08 1.98
N LYS A 310 -10.89 4.20 3.32
CA LYS A 310 -10.29 3.13 4.15
C LYS A 310 -11.03 1.81 3.93
N GLY A 311 -12.36 1.84 3.84
CA GLY A 311 -13.15 0.65 3.53
C GLY A 311 -12.87 0.07 2.14
N ILE A 312 -12.55 0.89 1.14
CA ILE A 312 -12.08 0.43 -0.18
C ILE A 312 -10.72 -0.27 -0.04
N MET A 313 -9.80 0.39 0.68
CA MET A 313 -8.42 -0.10 0.85
C MET A 313 -8.36 -1.43 1.61
N ASN A 314 -9.28 -1.72 2.52
CA ASN A 314 -9.39 -3.05 3.14
C ASN A 314 -9.42 -4.19 2.10
N GLY A 315 -10.16 -4.01 1.01
CA GLY A 315 -10.21 -4.99 -0.08
C GLY A 315 -8.97 -4.96 -0.96
N VAL A 316 -8.52 -3.76 -1.33
CA VAL A 316 -7.34 -3.58 -2.20
C VAL A 316 -6.09 -4.13 -1.52
N ASP A 317 -5.78 -3.68 -0.29
CA ASP A 317 -4.56 -4.04 0.42
C ASP A 317 -4.46 -5.53 0.73
N ALA A 318 -5.60 -6.16 1.06
CA ALA A 318 -5.62 -7.59 1.31
C ALA A 318 -5.14 -8.40 0.09
N VAL A 319 -5.48 -8.00 -1.13
CA VAL A 319 -5.02 -8.64 -2.37
C VAL A 319 -3.60 -8.17 -2.74
N VAL A 320 -3.28 -6.88 -2.53
CA VAL A 320 -1.93 -6.33 -2.77
C VAL A 320 -0.88 -7.08 -1.94
N ILE A 321 -1.14 -7.27 -0.64
CA ILE A 321 -0.25 -8.01 0.27
C ILE A 321 -0.17 -9.48 -0.16
N ALA A 322 -1.31 -10.14 -0.44
CA ALA A 322 -1.34 -11.52 -0.87
C ALA A 322 -0.58 -11.78 -2.19
N THR A 323 -0.45 -10.77 -3.03
CA THR A 323 0.29 -10.82 -4.32
C THR A 323 1.70 -10.23 -4.26
N GLY A 324 2.18 -9.88 -3.05
CA GLY A 324 3.56 -9.41 -2.80
C GLY A 324 3.88 -8.04 -3.38
N ASN A 325 2.88 -7.20 -3.57
CA ASN A 325 3.02 -5.82 -4.03
C ASN A 325 3.12 -4.85 -2.84
N ASP A 326 3.54 -3.61 -3.09
CA ASP A 326 3.73 -2.57 -2.08
C ASP A 326 2.41 -1.84 -1.78
N PHE A 327 1.70 -2.27 -0.71
CA PHE A 327 0.45 -1.66 -0.28
C PHE A 327 0.61 -0.18 0.11
N ARG A 328 1.78 0.21 0.66
CA ARG A 328 2.04 1.61 1.07
C ARG A 328 2.10 2.54 -0.13
N ALA A 329 2.71 2.09 -1.23
CA ALA A 329 2.73 2.84 -2.49
C ALA A 329 1.32 2.95 -3.10
N VAL A 330 0.53 1.88 -3.02
CA VAL A 330 -0.86 1.83 -3.50
C VAL A 330 -1.74 2.77 -2.69
N GLU A 331 -1.71 2.72 -1.35
CA GLU A 331 -2.45 3.64 -0.48
C GLU A 331 -2.06 5.10 -0.71
N ALA A 332 -0.75 5.40 -0.74
CA ALA A 332 -0.26 6.77 -0.97
C ALA A 332 -0.78 7.33 -2.30
N CYS A 333 -0.79 6.51 -3.36
CA CYS A 333 -1.33 6.89 -4.66
C CYS A 333 -2.84 7.15 -4.60
N ALA A 334 -3.60 6.23 -4.00
CA ALA A 334 -5.05 6.30 -3.92
C ALA A 334 -5.52 7.52 -3.10
N HIS A 335 -4.92 7.76 -1.93
CA HIS A 335 -5.28 8.90 -1.08
C HIS A 335 -4.86 10.25 -1.70
N THR A 336 -3.72 10.32 -2.38
CA THR A 336 -3.32 11.51 -3.14
C THR A 336 -4.31 11.76 -4.29
N TYR A 337 -4.72 10.73 -4.99
CA TYR A 337 -5.70 10.84 -6.07
C TYR A 337 -7.08 11.27 -5.56
N ALA A 338 -7.50 10.79 -4.39
CA ALA A 338 -8.74 11.23 -3.73
C ALA A 338 -8.75 12.74 -3.42
N SER A 339 -7.57 13.37 -3.32
CA SER A 339 -7.41 14.81 -3.06
C SER A 339 -7.17 15.66 -4.33
N ARG A 340 -7.21 15.07 -5.54
CA ARG A 340 -6.83 15.74 -6.79
C ARG A 340 -7.67 16.96 -7.17
N SER A 341 -8.89 17.05 -6.64
CA SER A 341 -9.80 18.19 -6.85
C SER A 341 -9.58 19.36 -5.89
N GLY A 342 -8.58 19.26 -4.99
CA GLY A 342 -8.30 20.27 -3.95
C GLY A 342 -8.95 19.97 -2.60
N SER A 343 -9.84 18.95 -2.53
CA SER A 343 -10.42 18.42 -1.29
C SER A 343 -10.40 16.90 -1.33
N TYR A 344 -10.27 16.27 -0.17
CA TYR A 344 -10.32 14.81 -0.06
C TYR A 344 -11.75 14.31 -0.28
N SER A 345 -11.93 13.39 -1.22
CA SER A 345 -13.24 12.91 -1.71
C SER A 345 -13.25 11.39 -1.89
N SER A 346 -14.43 10.82 -2.09
CA SER A 346 -14.62 9.41 -2.42
C SER A 346 -13.88 9.02 -3.70
N LEU A 347 -13.34 7.80 -3.70
CA LEU A 347 -12.81 7.13 -4.90
C LEU A 347 -13.91 6.40 -5.68
N THR A 348 -15.06 6.13 -5.05
CA THR A 348 -16.22 5.51 -5.70
C THR A 348 -17.31 6.52 -6.02
N HIS A 349 -18.10 6.21 -7.05
CA HIS A 349 -19.18 7.01 -7.56
C HIS A 349 -20.42 6.16 -7.79
N CYS A 350 -21.61 6.76 -7.72
CA CYS A 350 -22.87 6.08 -7.94
C CYS A 350 -23.85 6.93 -8.78
N ALA A 351 -24.48 6.31 -9.77
CA ALA A 351 -25.53 6.93 -10.55
C ALA A 351 -26.76 6.03 -10.63
N ILE A 352 -27.93 6.65 -10.78
CA ILE A 352 -29.18 5.98 -11.12
C ILE A 352 -29.76 6.76 -12.29
N GLU A 353 -29.79 6.12 -13.45
CA GLU A 353 -30.24 6.71 -14.72
C GLU A 353 -31.12 5.69 -15.45
N ASP A 354 -32.27 6.10 -15.95
CA ASP A 354 -33.22 5.27 -16.69
C ASP A 354 -33.56 3.92 -16.01
N GLY A 355 -33.67 3.93 -14.67
CA GLY A 355 -33.95 2.71 -13.89
C GLY A 355 -32.75 1.76 -13.74
N VAL A 356 -31.57 2.17 -14.17
CA VAL A 356 -30.31 1.42 -14.02
C VAL A 356 -29.49 2.01 -12.88
N PHE A 357 -29.14 1.16 -11.93
CA PHE A 357 -28.16 1.46 -10.88
C PHE A 357 -26.76 1.16 -11.43
N ARG A 358 -25.83 2.09 -11.23
CA ARG A 358 -24.42 1.96 -11.60
C ARG A 358 -23.54 2.42 -10.43
N PHE A 359 -22.53 1.61 -10.07
CA PHE A 359 -21.58 1.91 -9.02
C PHE A 359 -20.17 1.55 -9.49
N TRP A 360 -19.22 2.50 -9.38
CA TRP A 360 -17.87 2.30 -9.91
C TRP A 360 -16.80 2.93 -9.04
N LEU A 361 -15.57 2.44 -9.23
CA LEU A 361 -14.33 2.87 -8.59
C LEU A 361 -13.30 3.20 -9.67
N ASP A 362 -12.71 4.37 -9.63
CA ASP A 362 -11.51 4.72 -10.39
C ASP A 362 -10.29 4.62 -9.46
N LEU A 363 -9.51 3.55 -9.61
CA LEU A 363 -8.37 3.25 -8.76
C LEU A 363 -7.05 3.53 -9.49
N PRO A 364 -6.25 4.53 -9.06
CA PRO A 364 -4.88 4.67 -9.51
C PRO A 364 -4.04 3.62 -8.80
N VAL A 365 -3.43 2.69 -9.53
CA VAL A 365 -2.69 1.58 -8.94
C VAL A 365 -1.54 1.12 -9.84
N SER A 366 -0.33 1.11 -9.31
CA SER A 366 0.88 0.64 -9.98
C SER A 366 1.40 -0.61 -9.27
N VAL A 367 1.26 -1.75 -9.93
CA VAL A 367 1.67 -3.07 -9.41
C VAL A 367 2.48 -3.84 -10.43
N GLY A 368 3.06 -4.97 -9.99
CA GLY A 368 3.77 -5.90 -10.87
C GLY A 368 3.51 -7.34 -10.45
N VAL A 369 3.75 -8.25 -11.40
CA VAL A 369 3.63 -9.71 -11.20
C VAL A 369 4.98 -10.42 -11.40
N VAL A 370 6.04 -9.66 -11.66
CA VAL A 370 7.41 -10.15 -11.85
C VAL A 370 8.40 -9.35 -11.03
N GLY A 371 9.43 -10.02 -10.50
CA GLY A 371 10.50 -9.42 -9.70
C GLY A 371 10.15 -9.30 -8.21
N GLY A 372 11.17 -9.02 -7.38
CA GLY A 372 11.00 -8.85 -5.93
C GLY A 372 10.38 -10.07 -5.25
N LEU A 373 9.46 -9.83 -4.32
CA LEU A 373 8.78 -10.87 -3.54
C LEU A 373 7.92 -11.82 -4.39
N THR A 374 7.45 -11.38 -5.57
CA THR A 374 6.60 -12.20 -6.45
C THR A 374 7.27 -13.51 -6.89
N ALA A 375 8.60 -13.51 -7.02
CA ALA A 375 9.39 -14.69 -7.37
C ALA A 375 9.85 -15.48 -6.14
N LEU A 376 10.01 -14.85 -4.99
CA LEU A 376 10.66 -15.41 -3.81
C LEU A 376 9.67 -16.02 -2.80
N HIS A 377 8.57 -15.31 -2.49
CA HIS A 377 7.66 -15.72 -1.44
C HIS A 377 6.73 -16.85 -1.89
N PRO A 378 6.70 -18.03 -1.23
CA PRO A 378 5.90 -19.18 -1.69
C PRO A 378 4.40 -18.91 -1.76
N LEU A 379 3.81 -18.23 -0.77
CA LEU A 379 2.39 -17.86 -0.78
C LEU A 379 2.04 -16.84 -1.84
N VAL A 380 2.95 -15.93 -2.19
CA VAL A 380 2.75 -14.99 -3.30
C VAL A 380 2.69 -15.75 -4.63
N ARG A 381 3.60 -16.71 -4.83
CA ARG A 381 3.55 -17.59 -6.03
C ARG A 381 2.25 -18.39 -6.09
N PHE A 382 1.78 -18.90 -4.94
CA PHE A 382 0.48 -19.56 -4.85
C PHE A 382 -0.66 -18.61 -5.22
N SER A 383 -0.69 -17.39 -4.69
CA SER A 383 -1.69 -16.37 -5.00
C SER A 383 -1.75 -16.05 -6.49
N LEU A 384 -0.59 -15.83 -7.12
CA LEU A 384 -0.52 -15.54 -8.55
C LEU A 384 -0.94 -16.76 -9.40
N ALA A 385 -0.61 -17.97 -8.96
CA ALA A 385 -1.07 -19.21 -9.62
C ALA A 385 -2.59 -19.39 -9.50
N LEU A 386 -3.17 -19.13 -8.31
CA LEU A 386 -4.61 -19.15 -8.06
C LEU A 386 -5.37 -18.18 -8.97
N LEU A 387 -4.79 -17.00 -9.22
CA LEU A 387 -5.33 -15.98 -10.12
C LEU A 387 -5.06 -16.26 -11.61
N GLY A 388 -4.55 -17.45 -11.96
CA GLY A 388 -4.26 -17.84 -13.35
C GLY A 388 -3.01 -17.18 -13.94
N LYS A 389 -2.05 -16.74 -13.10
CA LYS A 389 -0.83 -16.02 -13.51
C LYS A 389 -1.16 -14.76 -14.31
N PRO A 390 -1.86 -13.79 -13.72
CA PRO A 390 -2.33 -12.60 -14.43
C PRO A 390 -1.16 -11.76 -14.93
N SER A 391 -1.39 -10.95 -15.96
CA SER A 391 -0.55 -9.78 -16.25
C SER A 391 -0.69 -8.71 -15.18
N ALA A 392 0.21 -7.73 -15.13
CA ALA A 392 0.06 -6.58 -14.23
C ALA A 392 -1.26 -5.84 -14.47
N THR A 393 -1.64 -5.67 -15.73
CA THR A 393 -2.92 -5.08 -16.16
C THR A 393 -4.13 -5.82 -15.60
N LYS A 394 -4.13 -7.17 -15.68
CA LYS A 394 -5.20 -7.99 -15.12
C LYS A 394 -5.22 -7.92 -13.59
N LEU A 395 -4.05 -7.87 -12.94
CA LEU A 395 -3.95 -7.68 -11.49
C LEU A 395 -4.50 -6.33 -11.05
N MET A 396 -4.24 -5.23 -11.78
CA MET A 396 -4.87 -3.92 -11.54
C MET A 396 -6.40 -4.02 -11.54
N SER A 397 -6.97 -4.73 -12.53
CA SER A 397 -8.42 -4.99 -12.62
C SER A 397 -8.95 -5.74 -11.39
N ILE A 398 -8.26 -6.81 -10.97
CA ILE A 398 -8.62 -7.60 -9.79
C ILE A 398 -8.59 -6.75 -8.51
N LEU A 399 -7.58 -5.89 -8.35
CA LEU A 399 -7.44 -4.99 -7.20
C LEU A 399 -8.58 -3.95 -7.15
N ALA A 400 -8.91 -3.34 -8.27
CA ALA A 400 -10.02 -2.39 -8.32
C ALA A 400 -11.37 -3.07 -7.99
N VAL A 401 -11.59 -4.28 -8.49
CA VAL A 401 -12.79 -5.07 -8.17
C VAL A 401 -12.85 -5.46 -6.70
N SER A 402 -11.72 -5.86 -6.09
CA SER A 402 -11.67 -6.19 -4.66
C SER A 402 -12.06 -4.97 -3.79
N GLY A 403 -11.54 -3.77 -4.14
CA GLY A 403 -11.90 -2.52 -3.48
C GLY A 403 -13.36 -2.13 -3.66
N LEU A 404 -13.88 -2.23 -4.88
CA LEU A 404 -15.29 -1.94 -5.19
C LEU A 404 -16.24 -2.88 -4.43
N ALA A 405 -15.93 -4.19 -4.41
CA ALA A 405 -16.72 -5.20 -3.71
C ALA A 405 -16.74 -4.95 -2.19
N GLN A 406 -15.58 -4.61 -1.63
CA GLN A 406 -15.46 -4.30 -0.20
C GLN A 406 -16.26 -3.06 0.17
N ASN A 407 -16.18 -2.01 -0.63
CA ASN A 407 -16.93 -0.78 -0.42
C ASN A 407 -18.45 -0.98 -0.58
N PHE A 408 -18.85 -1.76 -1.59
CA PHE A 408 -20.26 -2.14 -1.77
C PHE A 408 -20.81 -2.86 -0.53
N ALA A 409 -20.09 -3.85 0.00
CA ALA A 409 -20.52 -4.59 1.19
C ALA A 409 -20.66 -3.69 2.42
N ALA A 410 -19.73 -2.76 2.63
CA ALA A 410 -19.75 -1.80 3.72
C ALA A 410 -20.95 -0.85 3.59
N LEU A 411 -21.14 -0.25 2.40
CA LEU A 411 -22.27 0.64 2.13
C LEU A 411 -23.62 -0.08 2.28
N ARG A 412 -23.73 -1.29 1.71
CA ARG A 412 -24.95 -2.11 1.87
C ARG A 412 -25.30 -2.30 3.33
N SER A 413 -24.34 -2.67 4.17
CA SER A 413 -24.57 -2.80 5.62
C SER A 413 -25.02 -1.49 6.26
N LEU A 414 -24.39 -0.37 5.91
CA LEU A 414 -24.72 0.96 6.46
C LEU A 414 -26.14 1.40 6.14
N VAL A 415 -26.60 1.19 4.89
CA VAL A 415 -27.91 1.68 4.43
C VAL A 415 -29.07 0.71 4.73
N THR A 416 -28.77 -0.51 5.22
CA THR A 416 -29.76 -1.54 5.56
C THR A 416 -29.79 -1.86 7.07
N THR A 417 -29.00 -2.85 7.51
CA THR A 417 -29.07 -3.42 8.87
C THR A 417 -28.18 -2.70 9.89
N GLY A 418 -27.29 -1.81 9.44
CA GLY A 418 -26.25 -1.18 10.25
C GLY A 418 -25.03 -2.11 10.47
N ILE A 419 -23.87 -1.51 10.67
CA ILE A 419 -22.57 -2.22 10.82
C ILE A 419 -22.54 -3.07 12.10
N GLN A 420 -23.17 -2.62 13.18
CA GLN A 420 -23.06 -3.27 14.49
C GLN A 420 -23.59 -4.71 14.50
N LYS A 421 -24.66 -5.03 13.77
CA LYS A 421 -25.19 -6.41 13.70
C LYS A 421 -24.20 -7.41 13.11
N GLY A 422 -23.39 -7.00 12.14
CA GLY A 422 -22.35 -7.84 11.53
C GLY A 422 -21.15 -8.08 12.45
N HIS A 423 -20.72 -7.04 13.18
CA HIS A 423 -19.58 -7.10 14.10
C HIS A 423 -19.90 -7.81 15.43
N MET A 424 -21.15 -7.81 15.88
CA MET A 424 -21.53 -8.41 17.17
C MET A 424 -21.18 -9.90 17.26
N LYS A 425 -21.41 -10.68 16.20
CA LYS A 425 -21.08 -12.12 16.20
C LYS A 425 -19.57 -12.35 16.32
N MET A 426 -18.74 -11.56 15.63
CA MET A 426 -17.28 -11.68 15.68
C MET A 426 -16.75 -11.19 17.04
N HIS A 427 -17.31 -10.11 17.59
CA HIS A 427 -16.95 -9.62 18.91
C HIS A 427 -17.26 -10.67 19.99
N LEU A 428 -18.41 -11.33 19.92
CA LEU A 428 -18.77 -12.45 20.78
C LEU A 428 -17.74 -13.58 20.69
N MET A 429 -17.38 -14.02 19.48
CA MET A 429 -16.41 -15.09 19.28
C MET A 429 -15.02 -14.74 19.81
N ASN A 430 -14.58 -13.49 19.66
CA ASN A 430 -13.30 -13.04 20.20
C ASN A 430 -13.28 -13.08 21.74
N ILE A 431 -14.35 -12.63 22.40
CA ILE A 431 -14.48 -12.73 23.86
C ILE A 431 -14.47 -14.19 24.31
N LEU A 432 -15.23 -15.07 23.65
CA LEU A 432 -15.29 -16.49 23.99
C LEU A 432 -13.94 -17.18 23.79
N ASN A 433 -13.17 -16.83 22.74
CA ASN A 433 -11.83 -17.35 22.54
C ASN A 433 -10.88 -16.89 23.66
N GLN A 434 -10.95 -15.63 24.12
CA GLN A 434 -10.17 -15.14 25.27
C GLN A 434 -10.52 -15.86 26.56
N LEU A 435 -11.79 -16.30 26.72
CA LEU A 435 -12.24 -17.05 27.89
C LEU A 435 -11.94 -18.56 27.79
N GLY A 436 -11.37 -19.03 26.68
CA GLY A 436 -11.07 -20.44 26.46
C GLY A 436 -12.34 -21.30 26.32
N ALA A 437 -13.42 -20.74 25.75
CA ALA A 437 -14.68 -21.45 25.54
C ALA A 437 -14.54 -22.61 24.55
N THR A 438 -15.15 -23.76 24.88
CA THR A 438 -15.26 -24.92 23.99
C THR A 438 -16.21 -24.62 22.82
N ASP A 439 -16.21 -25.45 21.79
CA ASP A 439 -17.07 -25.25 20.62
C ASP A 439 -18.57 -25.37 20.98
N ASP A 440 -18.93 -26.28 21.88
CA ASP A 440 -20.31 -26.41 22.39
C ASP A 440 -20.74 -25.14 23.17
N GLU A 441 -19.85 -24.57 23.97
CA GLU A 441 -20.09 -23.31 24.67
C GLU A 441 -20.25 -22.15 23.67
N LYS A 442 -19.43 -22.09 22.62
CA LYS A 442 -19.56 -21.07 21.57
C LYS A 442 -20.92 -21.16 20.87
N ASP A 443 -21.39 -22.36 20.55
CA ASP A 443 -22.71 -22.57 19.94
C ASP A 443 -23.85 -22.15 20.88
N TYR A 444 -23.72 -22.45 22.17
CA TYR A 444 -24.67 -21.94 23.18
C TYR A 444 -24.74 -20.42 23.18
N PHE A 445 -23.58 -19.74 23.22
CA PHE A 445 -23.51 -18.28 23.27
C PHE A 445 -23.99 -17.61 21.98
N VAL A 446 -23.78 -18.19 20.82
CA VAL A 446 -24.31 -17.71 19.54
C VAL A 446 -25.85 -17.71 19.59
N ASN A 447 -26.46 -18.76 20.16
CA ASN A 447 -27.93 -18.85 20.33
C ASN A 447 -28.42 -17.90 21.41
N TYR A 448 -27.75 -17.81 22.56
CA TYR A 448 -28.12 -16.96 23.69
C TYR A 448 -28.13 -15.47 23.33
N PHE A 449 -27.15 -15.00 22.51
CA PHE A 449 -27.04 -13.61 22.08
C PHE A 449 -27.68 -13.32 20.71
N LYS A 450 -28.43 -14.26 20.14
CA LYS A 450 -29.05 -14.10 18.82
C LYS A 450 -29.89 -12.82 18.68
N ASP A 451 -30.63 -12.48 19.71
CA ASP A 451 -31.55 -11.34 19.77
C ASP A 451 -31.16 -10.32 20.87
N LYS A 452 -29.94 -10.42 21.41
CA LYS A 452 -29.45 -9.58 22.50
C LYS A 452 -28.21 -8.78 22.03
N THR A 453 -27.97 -7.64 22.65
CA THR A 453 -26.73 -6.88 22.44
C THR A 453 -25.57 -7.62 23.10
N VAL A 454 -24.49 -7.83 22.37
CA VAL A 454 -23.26 -8.43 22.90
C VAL A 454 -22.43 -7.36 23.60
N SER A 455 -22.32 -7.44 24.92
CA SER A 455 -21.35 -6.65 25.68
C SER A 455 -20.34 -7.56 26.38
N HIS A 456 -19.10 -7.09 26.51
CA HIS A 456 -18.02 -7.85 27.14
C HIS A 456 -18.39 -8.29 28.56
N HIS A 457 -19.04 -7.40 29.34
CA HIS A 457 -19.50 -7.68 30.69
C HIS A 457 -20.56 -8.79 30.76
N GLU A 458 -21.57 -8.74 29.87
CA GLU A 458 -22.65 -9.74 29.84
C GLU A 458 -22.15 -11.11 29.40
N VAL A 459 -21.21 -11.16 28.41
CA VAL A 459 -20.62 -12.43 27.99
C VAL A 459 -19.84 -13.08 29.13
N ILE A 460 -19.01 -12.32 29.87
CA ILE A 460 -18.26 -12.84 31.01
C ILE A 460 -19.20 -13.30 32.13
N ALA A 461 -20.23 -12.51 32.45
CA ALA A 461 -21.19 -12.86 33.50
C ALA A 461 -21.89 -14.18 33.18
N GLU A 462 -22.40 -14.34 31.97
CA GLU A 462 -23.07 -15.57 31.53
C GLU A 462 -22.08 -16.75 31.43
N PHE A 463 -20.87 -16.53 30.98
CA PHE A 463 -19.83 -17.58 30.95
C PHE A 463 -19.51 -18.12 32.34
N ASN A 464 -19.34 -17.23 33.31
CA ASN A 464 -19.12 -17.62 34.70
C ASN A 464 -20.34 -18.33 35.33
N ARG A 465 -21.58 -17.96 34.93
CA ARG A 465 -22.79 -18.64 35.35
C ARG A 465 -22.81 -20.10 34.84
N LEU A 466 -22.53 -20.27 33.55
CA LEU A 466 -22.53 -21.58 32.90
C LEU A 466 -21.50 -22.54 33.51
N LYS A 467 -20.28 -21.98 33.81
CA LYS A 467 -19.21 -22.76 34.48
C LYS A 467 -19.59 -23.21 35.88
N LYS A 468 -20.37 -22.41 36.63
CA LYS A 468 -20.86 -22.78 37.98
C LYS A 468 -21.97 -23.83 37.97
N GLU A 469 -22.79 -23.87 36.91
CA GLU A 469 -23.86 -24.87 36.75
C GLU A 469 -23.34 -26.21 36.21
N SER A 470 -22.12 -26.25 35.66
CA SER A 470 -21.44 -27.43 35.12
C SER A 470 -20.55 -28.15 36.14
N ILE A 471 -20.47 -27.64 37.39
CA ILE A 471 -19.79 -28.23 38.54
C ILE A 471 -20.86 -28.78 39.50
#